data_7e6b7b118f13eedfc7d55cc706fba699
#
_entry.id   7e6b7b118f13eedfc7d55cc706fba699
#
_cell.length_a   1.000
_cell.length_b   1.000
_cell.length_c   1.000
_cell.angle_alpha   90.00
_cell.angle_beta   90.00
_cell.angle_gamma   90.00
#
_symmetry.space_group_name_H-M   'P 1'
#
loop_
_entity.id
_entity.type
_entity.pdbx_description
1 polymer ?
#
loop_
_entity_poly.entity_id
_entity_poly.type
_entity_poly.pdbx_seq_one_letter_code
_entity_poly.pdbx_strand_id
1 'polypeptide(L)'
;MVLSGTINKEIIAHLNTCGGKAVGLSGKDGHLIEASKKDGGEGVDLGYVGEIDSTNPELLRVLLKEGYIPVISPIGLGKDGTSYNINADTAASHIAVSLQAMKLIFMTDVEGILENEKLCAELKHDQALSMIDSCSMPDHVSVLHKASRFLEFPQHRS
;
A
#
# COMPACT_ATOMS: atom_id res chain seq x y z
N MET A 1 -11.87 -14.79 6.32
CA MET A 1 -11.08 -13.70 5.70
C MET A 1 -11.77 -12.37 6.00
N VAL A 2 -11.36 -11.71 7.07
CA VAL A 2 -12.06 -10.50 7.58
C VAL A 2 -11.86 -9.30 6.65
N LEU A 3 -10.62 -9.03 6.19
CA LEU A 3 -10.32 -7.85 5.40
C LEU A 3 -10.99 -7.81 4.02
N SER A 4 -10.90 -8.88 3.24
CA SER A 4 -11.50 -8.93 1.88
C SER A 4 -12.99 -9.28 1.87
N GLY A 5 -13.49 -9.83 2.95
CA GLY A 5 -14.91 -10.12 3.13
C GLY A 5 -15.64 -8.98 3.80
N THR A 6 -15.73 -9.02 5.13
CA THR A 6 -16.59 -8.12 5.90
C THR A 6 -16.18 -6.65 5.76
N ILE A 7 -14.95 -6.30 6.12
CA ILE A 7 -14.50 -4.89 6.17
C ILE A 7 -14.55 -4.24 4.78
N ASN A 8 -14.06 -4.92 3.75
CA ASN A 8 -14.09 -4.40 2.38
C ASN A 8 -15.54 -4.11 1.93
N LYS A 9 -16.48 -5.03 2.21
CA LYS A 9 -17.88 -4.88 1.80
C LYS A 9 -18.61 -3.80 2.60
N GLU A 10 -18.29 -3.59 3.87
CA GLU A 10 -18.84 -2.50 4.67
C GLU A 10 -18.37 -1.12 4.14
N ILE A 11 -17.08 -0.97 3.83
CA ILE A 11 -16.55 0.26 3.23
C ILE A 11 -17.26 0.57 1.91
N ILE A 12 -17.43 -0.45 1.05
CA ILE A 12 -18.10 -0.28 -0.24
C ILE A 12 -19.55 0.14 -0.04
N ALA A 13 -20.26 -0.49 0.90
CA ALA A 13 -21.66 -0.14 1.19
C ALA A 13 -21.78 1.33 1.63
N HIS A 14 -20.90 1.79 2.52
CA HIS A 14 -20.87 3.19 2.93
C HIS A 14 -20.58 4.15 1.78
N LEU A 15 -19.55 3.88 0.97
CA LEU A 15 -19.23 4.71 -0.18
C LEU A 15 -20.38 4.82 -1.19
N ASN A 16 -21.05 3.68 -1.47
CA ASN A 16 -22.18 3.65 -2.39
C ASN A 16 -23.41 4.37 -1.82
N THR A 17 -23.64 4.29 -0.51
CA THR A 17 -24.69 5.07 0.17
C THR A 17 -24.46 6.57 0.06
N CYS A 18 -23.19 7.00 0.04
CA CYS A 18 -22.82 8.41 -0.21
C CYS A 18 -22.84 8.80 -1.68
N GLY A 19 -23.36 7.96 -2.60
CA GLY A 19 -23.46 8.25 -4.03
C GLY A 19 -22.21 7.90 -4.84
N GLY A 20 -21.22 7.25 -4.24
CA GLY A 20 -20.06 6.71 -4.94
C GLY A 20 -20.40 5.47 -5.77
N LYS A 21 -19.51 5.10 -6.71
CA LYS A 21 -19.55 3.83 -7.44
C LYS A 21 -18.40 2.95 -6.97
N ALA A 22 -18.46 2.49 -5.71
CA ALA A 22 -17.39 1.69 -5.13
C ALA A 22 -17.48 0.22 -5.53
N VAL A 23 -16.34 -0.39 -5.81
CA VAL A 23 -16.19 -1.83 -6.10
C VAL A 23 -15.07 -2.41 -5.25
N GLY A 24 -15.32 -3.56 -4.64
CA GLY A 24 -14.36 -4.24 -3.77
C GLY A 24 -13.54 -5.28 -4.50
N LEU A 25 -12.25 -5.18 -4.29
CA LEU A 25 -11.24 -6.06 -4.85
C LEU A 25 -10.30 -6.56 -3.75
N SER A 26 -9.57 -7.60 -4.09
CA SER A 26 -8.33 -8.00 -3.42
C SER A 26 -7.18 -7.98 -4.41
N GLY A 27 -5.96 -8.07 -3.96
CA GLY A 27 -4.82 -8.18 -4.87
C GLY A 27 -4.84 -9.43 -5.76
N LYS A 28 -5.70 -10.40 -5.46
CA LYS A 28 -5.90 -11.62 -6.28
C LYS A 28 -6.71 -11.36 -7.54
N ASP A 29 -7.60 -10.34 -7.51
CA ASP A 29 -8.51 -10.06 -8.62
C ASP A 29 -7.72 -9.47 -9.79
N GLY A 30 -7.82 -10.10 -10.96
CA GLY A 30 -7.08 -9.71 -12.16
C GLY A 30 -5.55 -9.77 -11.99
N HIS A 31 -5.04 -10.60 -11.09
CA HIS A 31 -3.61 -10.66 -10.75
C HIS A 31 -3.03 -9.28 -10.34
N LEU A 32 -3.85 -8.49 -9.62
CA LEU A 32 -3.47 -7.13 -9.24
C LEU A 32 -2.19 -7.06 -8.40
N ILE A 33 -2.01 -8.02 -7.46
CA ILE A 33 -0.81 -8.15 -6.63
C ILE A 33 -0.33 -9.61 -6.67
N GLU A 34 0.77 -9.83 -7.35
CA GLU A 34 1.51 -11.09 -7.25
C GLU A 34 2.50 -11.01 -6.08
N ALA A 35 2.58 -12.09 -5.32
CA ALA A 35 3.36 -12.11 -4.09
C ALA A 35 4.05 -13.44 -3.87
N SER A 36 5.16 -13.41 -3.14
CA SER A 36 5.85 -14.57 -2.61
C SER A 36 5.86 -14.55 -1.08
N LYS A 37 6.16 -15.69 -0.46
CA LYS A 37 6.27 -15.78 0.99
C LYS A 37 7.41 -14.88 1.47
N LYS A 38 7.12 -14.03 2.45
CA LYS A 38 8.13 -13.18 3.06
C LYS A 38 9.08 -14.02 3.93
N ASP A 39 10.39 -13.83 3.74
CA ASP A 39 11.39 -14.42 4.62
C ASP A 39 11.43 -13.68 5.97
N GLY A 40 11.27 -14.41 7.06
CA GLY A 40 11.35 -13.86 8.43
C GLY A 40 12.78 -13.66 8.93
N GLY A 41 13.80 -14.15 8.22
CA GLY A 41 15.19 -14.20 8.68
C GLY A 41 15.40 -15.22 9.81
N GLU A 42 16.63 -15.69 10.00
CA GLU A 42 17.06 -16.58 11.08
C GLU A 42 16.13 -17.78 11.38
N GLY A 43 15.41 -18.29 10.36
CA GLY A 43 14.52 -19.45 10.50
C GLY A 43 13.14 -19.12 11.10
N VAL A 44 12.76 -17.86 11.19
CA VAL A 44 11.43 -17.43 11.66
C VAL A 44 10.39 -17.64 10.54
N ASP A 45 9.41 -18.50 10.79
CA ASP A 45 8.28 -18.68 9.89
C ASP A 45 7.19 -17.62 10.18
N LEU A 46 7.01 -16.67 9.28
CA LEU A 46 5.96 -15.63 9.35
C LEU A 46 4.59 -16.12 8.87
N GLY A 47 4.43 -17.41 8.57
CA GLY A 47 3.18 -17.97 8.05
C GLY A 47 2.85 -17.45 6.67
N TYR A 48 1.64 -16.92 6.51
CA TYR A 48 1.11 -16.39 5.23
C TYR A 48 1.37 -14.89 5.04
N VAL A 49 2.46 -14.37 5.56
CA VAL A 49 2.91 -13.00 5.26
C VAL A 49 3.68 -13.02 3.95
N GLY A 50 3.35 -12.09 3.05
CA GLY A 50 3.97 -12.00 1.72
C GLY A 50 4.72 -10.70 1.47
N GLU A 51 5.60 -10.78 0.50
CA GLU A 51 6.21 -9.65 -0.20
C GLU A 51 5.62 -9.53 -1.61
N ILE A 52 5.53 -8.31 -2.12
CA ILE A 52 5.02 -8.05 -3.46
C ILE A 52 6.13 -8.30 -4.48
N ASP A 53 5.89 -9.22 -5.40
CA ASP A 53 6.77 -9.48 -6.54
C ASP A 53 6.46 -8.52 -7.68
N SER A 54 5.16 -8.34 -7.99
CA SER A 54 4.70 -7.47 -9.06
C SER A 54 3.27 -6.95 -8.81
N THR A 55 2.91 -5.87 -9.50
CA THR A 55 1.54 -5.33 -9.53
C THR A 55 1.08 -5.11 -10.95
N ASN A 56 -0.15 -5.55 -11.27
CA ASN A 56 -0.78 -5.33 -12.56
C ASN A 56 -1.94 -4.32 -12.43
N PRO A 57 -1.78 -3.07 -12.87
CA PRO A 57 -2.80 -2.04 -12.70
C PRO A 57 -3.92 -2.06 -13.75
N GLU A 58 -3.95 -3.00 -14.69
CA GLU A 58 -4.89 -2.97 -15.84
C GLU A 58 -6.34 -2.94 -15.39
N LEU A 59 -6.73 -3.84 -14.46
CA LEU A 59 -8.09 -3.87 -13.92
C LEU A 59 -8.47 -2.53 -13.28
N LEU A 60 -7.54 -1.93 -12.52
CA LEU A 60 -7.79 -0.65 -11.87
C LEU A 60 -7.96 0.48 -12.88
N ARG A 61 -7.15 0.50 -13.94
CA ARG A 61 -7.28 1.51 -15.01
C ARG A 61 -8.64 1.44 -15.69
N VAL A 62 -9.14 0.24 -15.97
CA VAL A 62 -10.48 0.05 -16.55
C VAL A 62 -11.55 0.58 -15.61
N LEU A 63 -11.52 0.20 -14.33
CA LEU A 63 -12.51 0.63 -13.35
C LEU A 63 -12.49 2.15 -13.13
N LEU A 64 -11.31 2.74 -12.98
CA LEU A 64 -11.15 4.18 -12.80
C LEU A 64 -11.65 4.97 -14.01
N LYS A 65 -11.39 4.48 -15.23
CA LYS A 65 -11.89 5.10 -16.47
C LYS A 65 -13.42 5.14 -16.53
N GLU A 66 -14.08 4.11 -16.02
CA GLU A 66 -15.56 4.01 -15.94
C GLU A 66 -16.14 4.71 -14.70
N GLY A 67 -15.31 5.43 -13.94
CA GLY A 67 -15.71 6.20 -12.77
C GLY A 67 -15.99 5.37 -11.52
N TYR A 68 -15.50 4.15 -11.44
CA TYR A 68 -15.58 3.36 -10.23
C TYR A 68 -14.49 3.76 -9.23
N ILE A 69 -14.76 3.50 -7.95
CA ILE A 69 -13.83 3.67 -6.83
C ILE A 69 -13.39 2.27 -6.38
N PRO A 70 -12.20 1.77 -6.79
CA PRO A 70 -11.71 0.48 -6.34
C PRO A 70 -11.32 0.52 -4.85
N VAL A 71 -11.87 -0.38 -4.06
CA VAL A 71 -11.52 -0.59 -2.64
C VAL A 71 -10.76 -1.91 -2.55
N ILE A 72 -9.46 -1.86 -2.27
CA ILE A 72 -8.57 -3.00 -2.43
C ILE A 72 -8.14 -3.53 -1.06
N SER A 73 -8.36 -4.81 -0.83
CA SER A 73 -7.81 -5.52 0.32
C SER A 73 -6.38 -5.97 0.02
N PRO A 74 -5.42 -5.78 0.95
CA PRO A 74 -4.00 -6.06 0.73
C PRO A 74 -3.69 -7.57 0.85
N ILE A 75 -4.21 -8.36 -0.08
CA ILE A 75 -4.00 -9.80 -0.19
C ILE A 75 -3.35 -10.07 -1.54
N GLY A 76 -2.16 -10.63 -1.53
CA GLY A 76 -1.44 -11.04 -2.73
C GLY A 76 -1.73 -12.48 -3.12
N LEU A 77 -1.48 -12.81 -4.38
CA LEU A 77 -1.60 -14.15 -4.97
C LEU A 77 -0.21 -14.72 -5.24
N GLY A 78 0.10 -15.86 -4.64
CA GLY A 78 1.29 -16.64 -4.98
C GLY A 78 1.14 -17.40 -6.29
N LYS A 79 2.25 -17.73 -6.93
CA LYS A 79 2.28 -18.50 -8.20
C LYS A 79 1.62 -19.88 -8.07
N ASP A 80 1.59 -20.43 -6.86
CA ASP A 80 0.94 -21.69 -6.51
C ASP A 80 -0.55 -21.54 -6.12
N GLY A 81 -1.10 -20.33 -6.21
CA GLY A 81 -2.47 -20.00 -5.79
C GLY A 81 -2.60 -19.67 -4.30
N THR A 82 -1.51 -19.73 -3.53
CA THR A 82 -1.52 -19.36 -2.11
C THR A 82 -1.85 -17.88 -1.93
N SER A 83 -2.63 -17.57 -0.90
CA SER A 83 -2.97 -16.19 -0.54
C SER A 83 -2.03 -15.70 0.54
N TYR A 84 -1.39 -14.56 0.31
CA TYR A 84 -0.50 -13.91 1.25
C TYR A 84 -1.11 -12.61 1.78
N ASN A 85 -0.96 -12.38 3.09
CA ASN A 85 -1.27 -11.10 3.71
C ASN A 85 -0.12 -10.12 3.43
N ILE A 86 -0.44 -9.00 2.82
CA ILE A 86 0.52 -7.95 2.47
C ILE A 86 0.33 -6.77 3.43
N ASN A 87 1.41 -6.10 3.80
CA ASN A 87 1.30 -4.85 4.53
C ASN A 87 0.54 -3.82 3.70
N ALA A 88 -0.48 -3.19 4.27
CA ALA A 88 -1.41 -2.33 3.55
C ALA A 88 -0.71 -1.09 2.94
N ASP A 89 0.25 -0.49 3.66
CA ASP A 89 0.98 0.68 3.18
C ASP A 89 1.92 0.30 2.03
N THR A 90 2.54 -0.88 2.12
CA THR A 90 3.34 -1.44 1.02
C THR A 90 2.47 -1.68 -0.22
N ALA A 91 1.30 -2.29 -0.06
CA ALA A 91 0.36 -2.51 -1.17
C ALA A 91 -0.08 -1.18 -1.79
N ALA A 92 -0.45 -0.19 -0.97
CA ALA A 92 -0.85 1.13 -1.44
C ALA A 92 0.26 1.83 -2.23
N SER A 93 1.51 1.76 -1.76
CA SER A 93 2.67 2.34 -2.44
C SER A 93 2.91 1.70 -3.80
N HIS A 94 2.93 0.36 -3.87
CA HIS A 94 3.12 -0.36 -5.13
C HIS A 94 2.02 -0.09 -6.15
N ILE A 95 0.76 -0.05 -5.70
CA ILE A 95 -0.39 0.29 -6.56
C ILE A 95 -0.28 1.73 -7.06
N ALA A 96 0.04 2.70 -6.18
CA ALA A 96 0.18 4.10 -6.55
C ALA A 96 1.27 4.29 -7.62
N VAL A 97 2.41 3.61 -7.48
CA VAL A 97 3.49 3.62 -8.48
C VAL A 97 3.04 3.01 -9.80
N SER A 98 2.42 1.83 -9.77
CA SER A 98 1.98 1.13 -11.00
C SER A 98 0.90 1.90 -11.77
N LEU A 99 0.07 2.68 -11.06
CA LEU A 99 -0.91 3.59 -11.65
C LEU A 99 -0.32 4.93 -12.07
N GLN A 100 0.92 5.24 -11.71
CA GLN A 100 1.51 6.58 -11.83
C GLN A 100 0.62 7.64 -11.14
N ALA A 101 0.19 7.34 -9.91
CA ALA A 101 -0.73 8.19 -9.18
C ALA A 101 -0.11 9.55 -8.89
N MET A 102 -0.86 10.61 -9.11
CA MET A 102 -0.45 11.99 -8.83
C MET A 102 -0.18 12.22 -7.34
N LYS A 103 -0.88 11.49 -6.47
CA LYS A 103 -0.79 11.64 -5.02
C LYS A 103 -1.11 10.31 -4.32
N LEU A 104 -0.37 10.01 -3.25
CA LEU A 104 -0.67 8.94 -2.32
C LEU A 104 -0.92 9.57 -0.94
N ILE A 105 -2.02 9.20 -0.30
CA ILE A 105 -2.41 9.69 1.02
C ILE A 105 -2.46 8.51 1.97
N PHE A 106 -1.66 8.54 3.04
CA PHE A 106 -1.76 7.61 4.14
C PHE A 106 -2.62 8.21 5.25
N MET A 107 -3.62 7.45 5.68
CA MET A 107 -4.39 7.77 6.89
C MET A 107 -3.79 6.98 8.04
N THR A 108 -3.30 7.68 9.05
CA THR A 108 -2.61 7.09 10.21
C THR A 108 -3.19 7.62 11.52
N ASP A 109 -2.92 6.96 12.61
CA ASP A 109 -3.27 7.35 13.97
C ASP A 109 -2.25 8.30 14.64
N VAL A 110 -1.20 8.69 13.89
CA VAL A 110 -0.18 9.65 14.32
C VAL A 110 -0.31 10.94 13.52
N GLU A 111 0.05 12.07 14.12
CA GLU A 111 -0.09 13.41 13.52
C GLU A 111 0.78 13.60 12.26
N GLY A 112 1.83 12.80 12.10
CA GLY A 112 2.74 12.85 10.95
C GLY A 112 4.18 12.51 11.34
N ILE A 113 5.12 12.93 10.50
CA ILE A 113 6.55 12.72 10.71
C ILE A 113 7.07 13.75 11.69
N LEU A 114 7.76 13.29 12.74
CA LEU A 114 8.37 14.13 13.73
C LEU A 114 9.89 14.18 13.52
N GLU A 115 10.47 15.39 13.55
CA GLU A 115 11.89 15.63 13.62
C GLU A 115 12.19 16.41 14.92
N ASN A 116 13.00 15.85 15.82
CA ASN A 116 13.28 16.45 17.13
C ASN A 116 12.00 16.86 17.88
N GLU A 117 11.02 15.96 17.96
CA GLU A 117 9.69 16.15 18.59
C GLU A 117 8.82 17.24 17.96
N LYS A 118 9.17 17.76 16.79
CA LYS A 118 8.38 18.74 16.04
C LYS A 118 7.81 18.11 14.79
N LEU A 119 6.53 18.41 14.52
CA LEU A 119 5.83 17.95 13.33
C LEU A 119 6.45 18.56 12.07
N CYS A 120 6.90 17.72 11.16
CA CYS A 120 7.35 18.11 9.83
C CYS A 120 6.15 18.28 8.90
N ALA A 121 5.78 19.52 8.60
CA ALA A 121 4.67 19.82 7.70
C ALA A 121 4.97 19.46 6.24
N GLU A 122 6.25 19.52 5.84
CA GLU A 122 6.71 19.23 4.49
C GLU A 122 8.14 18.67 4.54
N LEU A 123 8.38 17.59 3.79
CA LEU A 123 9.71 16.99 3.61
C LEU A 123 10.00 16.82 2.13
N LYS A 124 11.16 17.29 1.70
CA LYS A 124 11.65 16.98 0.35
C LYS A 124 12.19 15.56 0.30
N HIS A 125 12.20 14.98 -0.90
CA HIS A 125 12.68 13.62 -1.17
C HIS A 125 14.04 13.33 -0.51
N ASP A 126 15.04 14.16 -0.76
CA ASP A 126 16.41 13.97 -0.25
C ASP A 126 16.49 14.07 1.29
N GLN A 127 15.66 14.94 1.88
CA GLN A 127 15.53 15.05 3.34
C GLN A 127 14.90 13.80 3.94
N ALA A 128 13.84 13.27 3.30
CA ALA A 128 13.20 12.04 3.75
C ALA A 128 14.16 10.85 3.71
N LEU A 129 14.95 10.70 2.65
CA LEU A 129 15.97 9.65 2.55
C LEU A 129 17.04 9.78 3.63
N SER A 130 17.59 10.99 3.84
CA SER A 130 18.60 11.22 4.88
C SER A 130 18.09 10.95 6.29
N MET A 131 16.81 11.23 6.55
CA MET A 131 16.17 10.90 7.84
C MET A 131 16.05 9.39 8.04
N ILE A 132 15.71 8.62 6.99
CA ILE A 132 15.64 7.16 7.05
C ILE A 132 17.00 6.56 7.37
N ASP A 133 18.06 7.02 6.68
CA ASP A 133 19.43 6.52 6.87
C ASP A 133 20.00 6.87 8.26
N SER A 134 19.60 8.01 8.83
CA SER A 134 20.06 8.48 10.14
C SER A 134 19.27 7.95 11.32
N CYS A 135 18.09 7.38 11.10
CA CYS A 135 17.15 7.01 12.15
C CYS A 135 17.37 5.57 12.63
N SER A 136 17.99 5.42 13.81
CA SER A 136 18.22 4.12 14.47
C SER A 136 17.03 3.64 15.32
N MET A 137 15.86 4.30 15.28
CA MET A 137 14.72 4.03 16.18
C MET A 137 13.52 3.43 15.45
N PRO A 138 12.94 2.31 15.97
CA PRO A 138 11.92 1.51 15.25
C PRO A 138 10.57 2.20 15.04
N ASP A 139 10.13 3.06 15.97
CA ASP A 139 8.70 3.49 16.02
C ASP A 139 8.38 4.71 15.15
N HIS A 140 9.33 5.63 14.93
CA HIS A 140 9.15 6.79 14.04
C HIS A 140 9.49 6.48 12.57
N VAL A 141 10.24 5.42 12.33
CA VAL A 141 10.66 4.93 11.01
C VAL A 141 9.50 4.37 10.19
N SER A 142 8.40 3.94 10.84
CA SER A 142 7.32 3.25 10.14
C SER A 142 6.66 4.11 9.06
N VAL A 143 6.38 5.38 9.31
CA VAL A 143 5.75 6.28 8.35
C VAL A 143 6.74 6.72 7.27
N LEU A 144 7.99 7.03 7.65
CA LEU A 144 9.06 7.39 6.71
C LEU A 144 9.45 6.21 5.82
N HIS A 145 9.60 5.01 6.40
CA HIS A 145 9.92 3.80 5.63
C HIS A 145 8.78 3.41 4.69
N LYS A 146 7.54 3.67 5.07
CA LYS A 146 6.35 3.50 4.22
C LYS A 146 6.36 4.48 3.04
N ALA A 147 6.74 5.72 3.30
CA ALA A 147 6.88 6.76 2.26
C ALA A 147 8.11 6.54 1.37
N SER A 148 9.21 5.97 1.88
CA SER A 148 10.44 5.78 1.12
C SER A 148 10.26 4.89 -0.11
N ARG A 149 9.47 3.82 0.01
CA ARG A 149 9.18 2.95 -1.13
C ARG A 149 8.46 3.67 -2.26
N PHE A 150 7.65 4.69 -1.94
CA PHE A 150 7.06 5.56 -2.96
C PHE A 150 8.09 6.52 -3.56
N LEU A 151 9.09 6.93 -2.76
CA LEU A 151 10.15 7.85 -3.17
C LEU A 151 11.24 7.17 -4.00
N GLU A 152 11.47 5.86 -3.86
CA GLU A 152 12.48 5.09 -4.60
C GLU A 152 12.16 4.93 -6.09
N PHE A 153 10.92 5.20 -6.51
CA PHE A 153 10.54 5.12 -7.91
C PHE A 153 10.74 6.47 -8.61
N PRO A 154 11.44 6.50 -9.75
CA PRO A 154 11.68 7.74 -10.47
C PRO A 154 10.35 8.36 -10.88
N GLN A 155 10.04 9.52 -10.31
CA GLN A 155 8.95 10.36 -10.77
C GLN A 155 9.38 10.86 -12.17
N HIS A 156 8.87 10.25 -13.22
CA HIS A 156 9.02 10.82 -14.55
C HIS A 156 8.30 12.18 -14.58
N ARG A 157 9.08 13.23 -14.33
CA ARG A 157 8.64 14.60 -14.65
C ARG A 157 8.60 14.70 -16.16
N SER A 158 7.40 14.69 -16.74
CA SER A 158 7.14 15.24 -18.07
C SER A 158 7.08 16.76 -18.00
#